data_6e942d34aacca3f44078a964ff9fd4b9
#
_entry.id   6e942d34aacca3f44078a964ff9fd4b9
#
_cell.length_a   1.000
_cell.length_b   1.000
_cell.length_c   1.000
_cell.angle_alpha   90.00
_cell.angle_beta   90.00
_cell.angle_gamma   90.00
#
_symmetry.space_group_name_H-M   'P 1'
#
loop_
_entity.id
_entity.type
_entity.pdbx_description
1 polymer ?
#
loop_
_entity_poly.entity_id
_entity_poly.type
_entity_poly.pdbx_seq_one_letter_code
_entity_poly.pdbx_strand_id
1 'polypeptide(L)'
;MFTLRCTARLRKRLGTTEDTASAPPSTKLGDWYAHLLFTRPQLVLCVSERTLLPVVIAARDGRLLVPRLHEGVGQTLRALGVAEAAVVAEEDAMMNAVIGKTVSRQVLGSMNDFVCLLDSYRGTGTLLDVSLRLAETPCGPLRMNSPRDETIRVFALPA
;
A
#
# COMPACT_ATOMS: atom_id res chain seq x y z
N MET A 1 -8.63 1.98 11.87
CA MET A 1 -9.48 2.28 10.70
C MET A 1 -8.72 3.14 9.70
N PHE A 2 -8.89 2.87 8.43
CA PHE A 2 -8.28 3.64 7.35
C PHE A 2 -9.20 3.63 6.12
N THR A 3 -8.92 4.54 5.17
CA THR A 3 -9.58 4.54 3.87
C THR A 3 -8.68 3.84 2.84
N LEU A 4 -9.24 2.88 2.12
CA LEU A 4 -8.60 2.32 0.94
C LEU A 4 -9.05 3.14 -0.26
N ARG A 5 -8.19 4.02 -0.74
CA ARG A 5 -8.46 4.93 -1.84
C ARG A 5 -8.15 4.25 -3.17
N CYS A 6 -9.21 3.80 -3.81
CA CYS A 6 -9.11 3.03 -5.04
C CYS A 6 -9.21 3.93 -6.27
N THR A 7 -8.36 3.67 -7.27
CA THR A 7 -8.49 4.30 -8.58
C THR A 7 -9.84 3.93 -9.21
N ALA A 8 -10.29 4.74 -10.17
CA ALA A 8 -11.57 4.52 -10.85
C ALA A 8 -11.66 3.10 -11.45
N ARG A 9 -10.56 2.63 -12.05
CA ARG A 9 -10.46 1.29 -12.62
C ARG A 9 -10.69 0.19 -11.58
N LEU A 10 -10.07 0.31 -10.41
CA LEU A 10 -10.24 -0.68 -9.34
C LEU A 10 -11.64 -0.60 -8.73
N ARG A 11 -12.19 0.59 -8.53
CA ARG A 11 -13.56 0.74 -8.04
C ARG A 11 -14.58 0.09 -8.95
N LYS A 12 -14.40 0.25 -10.27
CA LYS A 12 -15.23 -0.42 -11.27
C LYS A 12 -15.15 -1.95 -11.14
N ARG A 13 -13.96 -2.49 -10.95
CA ARG A 13 -13.74 -3.93 -10.74
C ARG A 13 -14.42 -4.43 -9.46
N LEU A 14 -14.41 -3.62 -8.40
CA LEU A 14 -15.03 -3.97 -7.12
C LEU A 14 -16.55 -3.79 -7.13
N GLY A 15 -17.10 -3.14 -8.16
CA GLY A 15 -18.53 -2.90 -8.27
C GLY A 15 -19.06 -1.83 -7.32
N THR A 16 -18.20 -0.95 -6.82
CA THR A 16 -18.60 0.15 -5.93
C THR A 16 -18.40 1.50 -6.61
N THR A 17 -19.38 2.38 -6.45
CA THR A 17 -19.31 3.78 -6.88
C THR A 17 -19.37 4.73 -5.68
N GLU A 18 -19.55 4.20 -4.49
CA GLU A 18 -19.67 5.00 -3.28
C GLU A 18 -18.32 5.61 -2.91
N ASP A 19 -18.37 6.88 -2.55
CA ASP A 19 -17.26 7.59 -1.96
C ASP A 19 -17.65 7.90 -0.52
N THR A 20 -17.24 7.05 0.38
CA THR A 20 -17.54 7.22 1.79
C THR A 20 -16.64 8.31 2.36
N ALA A 21 -17.23 9.35 2.95
CA ALA A 21 -16.47 10.37 3.65
C ALA A 21 -15.61 9.71 4.73
N SER A 22 -14.31 9.94 4.66
CA SER A 22 -13.36 9.28 5.54
C SER A 22 -13.08 10.09 6.79
N ALA A 23 -13.04 9.39 7.91
CA ALA A 23 -12.43 9.92 9.13
C ALA A 23 -10.90 9.88 8.99
N PRO A 24 -10.14 10.68 9.75
CA PRO A 24 -8.69 10.56 9.79
C PRO A 24 -8.27 9.12 10.13
N PRO A 25 -7.25 8.58 9.46
CA PRO A 25 -6.81 7.21 9.72
C PRO A 25 -6.18 7.06 11.10
N SER A 26 -6.41 5.91 11.74
CA SER A 26 -5.78 5.55 13.01
C SER A 26 -4.46 4.79 12.83
N THR A 27 -4.10 4.47 11.60
CA THR A 27 -2.87 3.77 11.23
C THR A 27 -1.68 4.74 11.22
N LYS A 28 -0.49 4.25 11.52
CA LYS A 28 0.75 5.06 11.37
C LYS A 28 1.10 5.33 9.92
N LEU A 29 0.76 4.42 9.03
CA LEU A 29 1.02 4.56 7.59
C LEU A 29 -0.01 5.43 6.87
N GLY A 30 -1.07 5.85 7.54
CA GLY A 30 -2.14 6.66 6.95
C GLY A 30 -3.13 5.85 6.14
N ASP A 31 -3.79 6.51 5.20
CA ASP A 31 -4.65 5.84 4.23
C ASP A 31 -3.80 5.07 3.21
N TRP A 32 -4.43 4.15 2.50
CA TRP A 32 -3.77 3.38 1.45
C TRP A 32 -4.42 3.67 0.10
N TYR A 33 -3.59 3.77 -0.92
CA TYR A 33 -4.02 3.92 -2.31
C TYR A 33 -3.85 2.59 -3.02
N ALA A 34 -4.83 2.21 -3.84
CA ALA A 34 -4.82 0.93 -4.55
C ALA A 34 -5.14 1.12 -6.03
N HIS A 35 -4.38 0.45 -6.89
CA HIS A 35 -4.51 0.53 -8.34
C HIS A 35 -4.46 -0.87 -8.95
N LEU A 36 -5.43 -1.19 -9.82
CA LEU A 36 -5.48 -2.46 -10.53
C LEU A 36 -4.48 -2.48 -11.69
N LEU A 37 -3.66 -3.52 -11.71
CA LEU A 37 -2.69 -3.75 -12.78
C LEU A 37 -3.18 -4.87 -13.70
N PHE A 38 -3.09 -4.66 -15.03
CA PHE A 38 -3.44 -5.66 -16.02
C PHE A 38 -2.27 -6.58 -16.36
N THR A 39 -1.68 -7.16 -15.34
CA THR A 39 -0.67 -8.20 -15.44
C THR A 39 -1.34 -9.58 -15.56
N ARG A 40 -0.56 -10.63 -15.75
CA ARG A 40 -1.05 -12.02 -15.74
C ARG A 40 -0.24 -12.83 -14.75
N PRO A 41 -0.84 -13.23 -13.62
CA PRO A 41 -2.19 -12.86 -13.13
C PRO A 41 -2.31 -11.38 -12.79
N GLN A 42 -3.55 -10.87 -12.71
CA GLN A 42 -3.81 -9.48 -12.33
C GLN A 42 -3.39 -9.23 -10.88
N LEU A 43 -2.80 -8.07 -10.65
CA LEU A 43 -2.28 -7.63 -9.36
C LEU A 43 -2.89 -6.28 -8.98
N VAL A 44 -2.83 -5.97 -7.70
CA VAL A 44 -3.14 -4.63 -7.17
C VAL A 44 -1.89 -4.08 -6.51
N LEU A 45 -1.48 -2.89 -6.93
CA LEU A 45 -0.44 -2.13 -6.26
C LEU A 45 -1.09 -1.25 -5.19
N CYS A 46 -0.67 -1.43 -3.94
CA CYS A 46 -1.10 -0.60 -2.83
C CYS A 46 0.07 0.24 -2.34
N VAL A 47 -0.19 1.52 -2.04
CA VAL A 47 0.84 2.47 -1.59
C VAL A 47 0.30 3.23 -0.40
N SER A 48 1.07 3.30 0.69
CA SER A 48 0.68 4.07 1.87
C SER A 48 0.81 5.57 1.62
N GLU A 49 -0.11 6.32 2.19
CA GLU A 49 -0.15 7.77 2.03
C GLU A 49 1.06 8.47 2.65
N ARG A 50 1.49 8.02 3.83
CA ARG A 50 2.50 8.74 4.61
C ARG A 50 3.94 8.40 4.23
N THR A 51 4.21 7.14 3.92
CA THR A 51 5.58 6.69 3.65
C THR A 51 5.80 6.20 2.24
N LEU A 52 4.74 6.19 1.41
CA LEU A 52 4.73 5.64 0.06
C LEU A 52 5.14 4.16 0.00
N LEU A 53 5.00 3.44 1.12
CA LEU A 53 5.35 2.02 1.17
C LEU A 53 4.51 1.24 0.17
N PRO A 54 5.13 0.57 -0.81
CA PRO A 54 4.40 -0.23 -1.79
C PRO A 54 4.20 -1.66 -1.30
N VAL A 55 2.99 -2.15 -1.50
CA VAL A 55 2.64 -3.56 -1.24
C VAL A 55 1.86 -4.07 -2.45
N VAL A 56 2.34 -5.15 -3.06
CA VAL A 56 1.72 -5.77 -4.23
C VAL A 56 0.97 -7.01 -3.78
N ILE A 57 -0.30 -7.09 -4.16
CA ILE A 57 -1.19 -8.20 -3.77
C ILE A 57 -1.93 -8.74 -4.99
N ALA A 58 -2.48 -9.96 -4.89
CA ALA A 58 -3.29 -10.55 -5.93
C ALA A 58 -4.64 -9.83 -6.06
N ALA A 59 -5.12 -9.67 -7.30
CA ALA A 59 -6.38 -8.98 -7.59
C ALA A 59 -7.61 -9.89 -7.58
N ARG A 60 -7.44 -11.19 -7.78
CA ARG A 60 -8.56 -12.13 -7.85
C ARG A 60 -9.40 -12.10 -6.58
N ASP A 61 -10.72 -12.19 -6.73
CA ASP A 61 -11.70 -12.12 -5.66
C ASP A 61 -11.56 -10.84 -4.82
N GLY A 62 -12.24 -9.79 -5.27
CA GLY A 62 -12.19 -8.46 -4.66
C GLY A 62 -12.58 -8.41 -3.18
N ARG A 63 -13.34 -9.40 -2.69
CA ARG A 63 -13.70 -9.50 -1.27
C ARG A 63 -12.49 -9.75 -0.37
N LEU A 64 -11.41 -10.30 -0.93
CA LEU A 64 -10.17 -10.59 -0.22
C LEU A 64 -9.14 -9.45 -0.31
N LEU A 65 -9.47 -8.35 -0.96
CA LEU A 65 -8.54 -7.24 -1.18
C LEU A 65 -8.01 -6.67 0.15
N VAL A 66 -8.91 -6.30 1.05
CA VAL A 66 -8.53 -5.73 2.36
C VAL A 66 -7.80 -6.76 3.23
N PRO A 67 -8.28 -8.00 3.38
CA PRO A 67 -7.51 -9.03 4.09
C PRO A 67 -6.11 -9.28 3.53
N ARG A 68 -5.97 -9.28 2.20
CA ARG A 68 -4.65 -9.44 1.57
C ARG A 68 -3.75 -8.25 1.82
N LEU A 69 -4.27 -7.05 1.78
CA LEU A 69 -3.50 -5.86 2.11
C LEU A 69 -3.02 -5.91 3.57
N HIS A 70 -3.90 -6.25 4.48
CA HIS A 70 -3.59 -6.41 5.89
C HIS A 70 -2.43 -7.39 6.10
N GLU A 71 -2.52 -8.57 5.49
CA GLU A 71 -1.46 -9.58 5.54
C GLU A 71 -0.17 -9.08 4.89
N GLY A 72 -0.26 -8.48 3.71
CA GLY A 72 0.89 -7.97 2.97
C GLY A 72 1.64 -6.86 3.72
N VAL A 73 0.92 -5.97 4.39
CA VAL A 73 1.53 -4.92 5.22
C VAL A 73 2.27 -5.54 6.40
N GLY A 74 1.67 -6.49 7.10
CA GLY A 74 2.32 -7.18 8.21
C GLY A 74 3.60 -7.88 7.78
N GLN A 75 3.56 -8.62 6.68
CA GLN A 75 4.73 -9.30 6.13
C GLN A 75 5.84 -8.32 5.75
N THR A 76 5.46 -7.21 5.10
CA THR A 76 6.43 -6.19 4.65
C THR A 76 7.09 -5.51 5.85
N LEU A 77 6.32 -5.11 6.85
CA LEU A 77 6.87 -4.47 8.05
C LEU A 77 7.82 -5.39 8.81
N ARG A 78 7.47 -6.68 8.93
CA ARG A 78 8.35 -7.66 9.57
C ARG A 78 9.66 -7.85 8.79
N ALA A 79 9.57 -7.90 7.47
CA ALA A 79 10.75 -7.99 6.60
C ALA A 79 11.66 -6.75 6.70
N LEU A 80 11.09 -5.58 6.97
CA LEU A 80 11.85 -4.35 7.19
C LEU A 80 12.47 -4.26 8.59
N GLY A 81 12.18 -5.20 9.47
CA GLY A 81 12.71 -5.22 10.83
C GLY A 81 11.96 -4.36 11.83
N VAL A 82 10.73 -3.97 11.52
CA VAL A 82 9.88 -3.24 12.47
C VAL A 82 9.56 -4.13 13.67
N ALA A 83 9.60 -3.58 14.89
CA ALA A 83 9.33 -4.32 16.11
C ALA A 83 7.95 -4.99 16.07
N GLU A 84 7.87 -6.25 16.50
CA GLU A 84 6.63 -7.04 16.42
C GLU A 84 5.44 -6.36 17.10
N ALA A 85 5.63 -5.73 18.25
CA ALA A 85 4.56 -4.99 18.93
C ALA A 85 4.00 -3.85 18.07
N ALA A 86 4.86 -3.16 17.32
CA ALA A 86 4.45 -2.08 16.41
C ALA A 86 3.73 -2.64 15.17
N VAL A 87 4.17 -3.79 14.66
CA VAL A 87 3.48 -4.46 13.54
C VAL A 87 2.08 -4.88 13.95
N VAL A 88 1.94 -5.52 15.10
CA VAL A 88 0.63 -5.94 15.61
C VAL A 88 -0.30 -4.74 15.82
N ALA A 89 0.22 -3.65 16.38
CA ALA A 89 -0.58 -2.43 16.58
C ALA A 89 -1.06 -1.85 15.23
N GLU A 90 -0.23 -1.87 14.21
CA GLU A 90 -0.63 -1.41 12.87
C GLU A 90 -1.66 -2.35 12.24
N GLU A 91 -1.45 -3.66 12.34
CA GLU A 91 -2.42 -4.65 11.88
C GLU A 91 -3.79 -4.46 12.55
N ASP A 92 -3.81 -4.25 13.86
CA ASP A 92 -5.06 -3.99 14.60
C ASP A 92 -5.74 -2.70 14.13
N ALA A 93 -4.98 -1.65 13.88
CA ALA A 93 -5.51 -0.38 13.37
C ALA A 93 -6.06 -0.53 11.94
N MET A 94 -5.60 -1.52 11.18
CA MET A 94 -6.06 -1.81 9.82
C MET A 94 -7.25 -2.76 9.72
N MET A 95 -7.80 -3.20 10.85
CA MET A 95 -8.93 -4.17 10.84
C MET A 95 -10.17 -3.65 10.14
N ASN A 96 -10.42 -2.35 10.19
CA ASN A 96 -11.58 -1.72 9.57
C ASN A 96 -11.12 -0.78 8.45
N ALA A 97 -11.67 -0.99 7.26
CA ALA A 97 -11.39 -0.16 6.10
C ALA A 97 -12.70 0.31 5.46
N VAL A 98 -12.69 1.51 4.93
CA VAL A 98 -13.74 2.02 4.03
C VAL A 98 -13.13 2.26 2.66
N ILE A 99 -13.94 2.12 1.61
CA ILE A 99 -13.50 2.37 0.23
C ILE A 99 -13.76 3.84 -0.10
N GLY A 100 -12.77 4.50 -0.68
CA GLY A 100 -12.89 5.89 -1.10
C GLY A 100 -12.19 6.14 -2.42
N LYS A 101 -12.30 7.38 -2.89
CA LYS A 101 -11.61 7.85 -4.11
C LYS A 101 -10.19 8.28 -3.79
N THR A 102 -9.34 8.25 -4.81
CA THR A 102 -8.01 8.85 -4.75
C THR A 102 -8.13 10.38 -4.71
N VAL A 103 -7.28 11.03 -3.92
CA VAL A 103 -7.28 12.49 -3.78
C VAL A 103 -5.90 13.12 -3.95
N SER A 104 -4.83 12.42 -3.59
CA SER A 104 -3.47 12.96 -3.67
C SER A 104 -2.80 12.69 -5.01
N ARG A 105 -2.46 13.77 -5.73
CA ARG A 105 -1.70 13.68 -6.98
C ARG A 105 -0.26 13.20 -6.73
N GLN A 106 0.32 13.54 -5.60
CA GLN A 106 1.67 13.09 -5.23
C GLN A 106 1.73 11.58 -5.08
N VAL A 107 0.77 11.00 -4.37
CA VAL A 107 0.72 9.55 -4.20
C VAL A 107 0.49 8.86 -5.54
N LEU A 108 -0.44 9.38 -6.36
CA LEU A 108 -0.69 8.83 -7.69
C LEU A 108 0.53 8.90 -8.60
N GLY A 109 1.30 9.99 -8.53
CA GLY A 109 2.55 10.12 -9.28
C GLY A 109 3.58 9.07 -8.89
N SER A 110 3.76 8.83 -7.58
CA SER A 110 4.64 7.77 -7.09
C SER A 110 4.15 6.38 -7.48
N MET A 111 2.84 6.14 -7.47
CA MET A 111 2.26 4.88 -7.94
C MET A 111 2.58 4.64 -9.41
N ASN A 112 2.50 5.66 -10.26
CA ASN A 112 2.85 5.53 -11.67
C ASN A 112 4.32 5.13 -11.86
N ASP A 113 5.21 5.70 -11.06
CA ASP A 113 6.63 5.33 -11.08
C ASP A 113 6.82 3.86 -10.67
N PHE A 114 6.14 3.41 -9.63
CA PHE A 114 6.17 2.01 -9.20
C PHE A 114 5.61 1.06 -10.27
N VAL A 115 4.55 1.45 -10.97
CA VAL A 115 3.98 0.64 -12.06
C VAL A 115 5.02 0.41 -13.16
N CYS A 116 5.77 1.45 -13.54
CA CYS A 116 6.83 1.33 -14.53
C CYS A 116 7.93 0.38 -14.07
N LEU A 117 8.35 0.48 -12.81
CA LEU A 117 9.41 -0.37 -12.26
C LEU A 117 8.95 -1.80 -12.04
N LEU A 118 7.68 -2.00 -11.74
CA LEU A 118 7.12 -3.32 -11.46
C LEU A 118 7.35 -4.31 -12.60
N ASP A 119 7.25 -3.84 -13.84
CA ASP A 119 7.46 -4.69 -15.01
C ASP A 119 8.86 -5.32 -15.03
N SER A 120 9.86 -4.58 -14.53
CA SER A 120 11.24 -5.08 -14.43
C SER A 120 11.42 -6.12 -13.31
N TYR A 121 10.55 -6.11 -12.31
CA TYR A 121 10.69 -6.95 -11.11
C TYR A 121 9.76 -8.17 -11.10
N ARG A 122 8.77 -8.20 -11.99
CA ARG A 122 7.86 -9.35 -12.09
C ARG A 122 8.61 -10.62 -12.45
N GLY A 123 8.22 -11.72 -11.81
CA GLY A 123 8.86 -13.02 -12.03
C GLY A 123 10.22 -13.21 -11.37
N THR A 124 10.67 -12.24 -10.57
CA THR A 124 11.98 -12.29 -9.90
C THR A 124 11.87 -12.71 -8.43
N GLY A 125 10.74 -13.27 -8.02
CA GLY A 125 10.50 -13.71 -6.65
C GLY A 125 9.02 -13.66 -6.29
N THR A 126 8.75 -13.65 -4.98
CA THR A 126 7.39 -13.53 -4.45
C THR A 126 6.86 -12.10 -4.58
N LEU A 127 5.56 -11.90 -4.33
CA LEU A 127 5.00 -10.55 -4.27
C LEU A 127 5.64 -9.71 -3.14
N LEU A 128 6.02 -10.35 -2.05
CA LEU A 128 6.77 -9.69 -0.98
C LEU A 128 8.14 -9.22 -1.48
N ASP A 129 8.88 -10.05 -2.21
CA ASP A 129 10.18 -9.68 -2.76
C ASP A 129 10.06 -8.48 -3.71
N VAL A 130 9.06 -8.49 -4.58
CA VAL A 130 8.78 -7.36 -5.48
C VAL A 130 8.45 -6.09 -4.70
N SER A 131 7.60 -6.20 -3.68
CA SER A 131 7.24 -5.07 -2.81
C SER A 131 8.47 -4.47 -2.13
N LEU A 132 9.35 -5.31 -1.60
CA LEU A 132 10.58 -4.86 -0.93
C LEU A 132 11.55 -4.17 -1.90
N ARG A 133 11.63 -4.65 -3.13
CA ARG A 133 12.46 -3.98 -4.16
C ARG A 133 11.90 -2.62 -4.54
N LEU A 134 10.59 -2.51 -4.74
CA LEU A 134 9.95 -1.21 -4.99
C LEU A 134 10.16 -0.24 -3.82
N ALA A 135 10.16 -0.75 -2.59
CA ALA A 135 10.35 0.06 -1.39
C ALA A 135 11.73 0.70 -1.29
N GLU A 136 12.71 0.26 -2.06
CA GLU A 136 14.06 0.84 -2.12
C GLU A 136 14.18 2.01 -3.09
N THR A 137 13.12 2.34 -3.84
CA THR A 137 13.12 3.40 -4.85
C THR A 137 13.14 4.77 -4.20
N PRO A 138 14.10 5.65 -4.54
CA PRO A 138 14.06 7.05 -4.08
C PRO A 138 12.82 7.75 -4.61
N CYS A 139 12.10 8.45 -3.74
CA CYS A 139 10.84 9.13 -4.06
C CYS A 139 10.95 10.64 -3.83
N GLY A 140 10.58 11.44 -4.83
CA GLY A 140 10.59 12.90 -4.73
C GLY A 140 9.80 13.44 -3.53
N PRO A 141 8.54 13.00 -3.30
CA PRO A 141 7.76 13.46 -2.15
C PRO A 141 8.39 13.14 -0.78
N LEU A 142 9.31 12.18 -0.71
CA LEU A 142 10.07 11.83 0.49
C LEU A 142 11.46 12.48 0.52
N ARG A 143 11.68 13.54 -0.24
CA ARG A 143 12.99 14.20 -0.38
C ARG A 143 14.08 13.22 -0.84
N MET A 144 13.72 12.35 -1.79
CA MET A 144 14.57 11.29 -2.36
C MET A 144 14.95 10.18 -1.37
N ASN A 145 14.33 10.11 -0.20
CA ASN A 145 14.40 8.92 0.65
C ASN A 145 13.58 7.79 0.04
N SER A 146 13.93 6.56 0.37
CA SER A 146 13.13 5.40 -0.03
C SER A 146 11.92 5.20 0.90
N PRO A 147 10.83 4.61 0.40
CA PRO A 147 9.72 4.20 1.27
C PRO A 147 10.16 3.28 2.41
N ARG A 148 11.14 2.42 2.16
CA ARG A 148 11.75 1.55 3.18
C ARG A 148 12.28 2.36 4.35
N ASP A 149 13.16 3.30 4.08
CA ASP A 149 13.81 4.10 5.11
C ASP A 149 12.82 5.01 5.83
N GLU A 150 11.89 5.61 5.10
CA GLU A 150 10.84 6.44 5.68
C GLU A 150 9.91 5.62 6.59
N THR A 151 9.55 4.41 6.20
CA THR A 151 8.73 3.52 7.01
C THR A 151 9.45 3.14 8.30
N ILE A 152 10.71 2.74 8.21
CA ILE A 152 11.54 2.43 9.39
C ILE A 152 11.59 3.64 10.32
N ARG A 153 11.79 4.83 9.78
CA ARG A 153 11.84 6.06 10.57
C ARG A 153 10.53 6.32 11.32
N VAL A 154 9.39 6.18 10.64
CA VAL A 154 8.07 6.43 11.24
C VAL A 154 7.78 5.45 12.37
N PHE A 155 8.13 4.18 12.22
CA PHE A 155 7.92 3.18 13.27
C PHE A 155 8.95 3.25 14.40
N ALA A 156 10.06 3.93 14.21
CA ALA A 156 11.05 4.17 15.28
C ALA A 156 10.69 5.37 16.16
N LEU A 157 9.74 6.22 15.74
CA LEU A 157 9.30 7.35 16.53
C LEU A 157 8.45 6.87 17.73
N PRO A 158 8.59 7.49 18.91
CA PRO A 158 7.70 7.17 20.03
C PRO A 158 6.26 7.49 19.68
N ALA A 159 5.37 6.73 20.27
CA ALA A 159 3.94 6.87 20.06
C ALA A 159 3.44 8.22 20.62
#